data_e44c58b20858ef3eac72f8f853e0b0bf
#
_entry.id   e44c58b20858ef3eac72f8f853e0b0bf
#
_cell.length_a   1.000
_cell.length_b   1.000
_cell.length_c   1.000
_cell.angle_alpha   90.00
_cell.angle_beta   90.00
_cell.angle_gamma   90.00
#
_symmetry.space_group_name_H-M   'P 1'
#
loop_
_entity.id
_entity.type
_entity.pdbx_description
1 polymer ?
#
loop_
_entity_poly.entity_id
_entity_poly.type
_entity_poly.pdbx_seq_one_letter_code
_entity_poly.pdbx_strand_id
1 'polypeptide(L)'
;MAKRTPSPKKKARTPRSATGNRSVVVGVHLLKTIAAIPGPALLGEIAKAAGLSASRTHRFLSGLIQTGLVEQNVNTGRYDLGSTIVELGLIALGRTDAVKFGSDALVALTEATGLVSLLSTWGSNGPTLVKWEPGRLQAAVRLREGRNLPLLTTATGRVFLAHLSLKEMRPLLDAELKAHNADKARALSTTDVQALRDEVRRRGVGQSSGEENPGLTAVAAPVFDHEGRLVLVMSLVGIIGTFSTKDDAEPVRILLATADQLSRRLGAPQSVVRDRSAVVSVPVQTADAT
;
A
#
# COMPACT_ATOMS: atom_id res chain seq x y z
N MET A 1 -4.19 -10.69 -75.08
CA MET A 1 -4.13 -9.60 -74.09
C MET A 1 -5.24 -9.82 -73.07
N ALA A 2 -4.94 -10.44 -71.92
CA ALA A 2 -5.91 -10.72 -70.85
C ALA A 2 -5.77 -9.66 -69.78
N LYS A 3 -6.83 -8.89 -69.48
CA LYS A 3 -6.90 -7.89 -68.45
C LYS A 3 -7.00 -8.57 -67.06
N ARG A 4 -5.99 -8.36 -66.19
CA ARG A 4 -6.03 -8.75 -64.78
C ARG A 4 -6.88 -7.74 -63.99
N THR A 5 -7.94 -8.21 -63.37
CA THR A 5 -8.74 -7.48 -62.39
C THR A 5 -8.01 -7.40 -61.03
N PRO A 6 -7.98 -6.26 -60.35
CA PRO A 6 -7.30 -6.12 -59.05
C PRO A 6 -8.18 -6.71 -57.92
N SER A 7 -7.54 -7.49 -57.07
CA SER A 7 -8.09 -8.13 -55.83
C SER A 7 -8.45 -7.09 -54.78
N PRO A 8 -9.53 -7.24 -54.02
CA PRO A 8 -9.92 -6.25 -53.00
C PRO A 8 -8.99 -6.29 -51.80
N LYS A 9 -8.48 -5.11 -51.42
CA LYS A 9 -7.67 -4.89 -50.22
C LYS A 9 -8.45 -5.26 -48.94
N LYS A 10 -7.95 -6.23 -48.16
CA LYS A 10 -8.42 -6.56 -46.82
C LYS A 10 -8.25 -5.30 -45.94
N LYS A 11 -9.37 -4.73 -45.46
CA LYS A 11 -9.38 -3.70 -44.40
C LYS A 11 -8.75 -4.27 -43.16
N ALA A 12 -7.67 -3.64 -42.66
CA ALA A 12 -7.05 -3.93 -41.37
C ALA A 12 -8.11 -3.77 -40.26
N ARG A 13 -8.34 -4.86 -39.51
CA ARG A 13 -9.18 -4.82 -38.29
C ARG A 13 -8.41 -4.04 -37.24
N THR A 14 -8.88 -2.85 -36.90
CA THR A 14 -8.46 -2.10 -35.71
C THR A 14 -8.60 -3.01 -34.46
N PRO A 15 -7.63 -3.07 -33.56
CA PRO A 15 -7.77 -3.88 -32.35
C PRO A 15 -8.95 -3.34 -31.53
N ARG A 16 -9.92 -4.21 -31.27
CA ARG A 16 -11.02 -3.95 -30.35
C ARG A 16 -10.41 -3.65 -28.99
N SER A 17 -10.54 -2.39 -28.49
CA SER A 17 -10.30 -2.06 -27.09
C SER A 17 -11.04 -3.09 -26.23
N ALA A 18 -10.37 -3.62 -25.20
CA ALA A 18 -10.93 -4.56 -24.25
C ALA A 18 -12.16 -3.93 -23.58
N THR A 19 -13.33 -4.13 -24.17
CA THR A 19 -14.60 -3.71 -23.61
C THR A 19 -14.95 -4.73 -22.53
N GLY A 20 -14.44 -4.51 -21.30
CA GLY A 20 -14.91 -5.27 -20.15
C GLY A 20 -16.44 -5.22 -20.07
N ASN A 21 -17.07 -6.30 -19.58
CA ASN A 21 -18.52 -6.37 -19.47
C ASN A 21 -19.04 -5.19 -18.63
N ARG A 22 -19.64 -4.19 -19.29
CA ARG A 22 -20.11 -2.95 -18.70
C ARG A 22 -21.07 -3.18 -17.53
N SER A 23 -21.79 -4.32 -17.54
CA SER A 23 -22.69 -4.70 -16.46
C SER A 23 -21.94 -5.05 -15.18
N VAL A 24 -20.81 -5.78 -15.27
CA VAL A 24 -19.97 -6.12 -14.13
C VAL A 24 -19.38 -4.84 -13.50
N VAL A 25 -18.89 -3.92 -14.32
CA VAL A 25 -18.34 -2.65 -13.86
C VAL A 25 -19.38 -1.85 -13.07
N VAL A 26 -20.62 -1.76 -13.58
CA VAL A 26 -21.73 -1.07 -12.89
C VAL A 26 -22.12 -1.80 -11.60
N GLY A 27 -22.15 -3.13 -11.59
CA GLY A 27 -22.47 -3.91 -10.39
C GLY A 27 -21.44 -3.68 -9.28
N VAL A 28 -20.14 -3.75 -9.61
CA VAL A 28 -19.06 -3.47 -8.65
C VAL A 28 -19.09 -2.01 -8.18
N HIS A 29 -19.39 -1.06 -9.07
CA HIS A 29 -19.55 0.35 -8.68
C HIS A 29 -20.67 0.53 -7.64
N LEU A 30 -21.83 -0.13 -7.81
CA LEU A 30 -22.92 -0.10 -6.86
C LEU A 30 -22.53 -0.72 -5.50
N LEU A 31 -21.83 -1.86 -5.48
CA LEU A 31 -21.33 -2.46 -4.24
C LEU A 31 -20.41 -1.50 -3.47
N LYS A 32 -19.48 -0.84 -4.16
CA LYS A 32 -18.59 0.17 -3.58
C LYS A 32 -19.36 1.38 -3.07
N THR A 33 -20.44 1.78 -3.77
CA THR A 33 -21.28 2.90 -3.36
C THR A 33 -22.05 2.57 -2.08
N ILE A 34 -22.65 1.38 -1.98
CA ILE A 34 -23.34 0.91 -0.76
C ILE A 34 -22.35 0.86 0.41
N ALA A 35 -21.17 0.28 0.20
CA ALA A 35 -20.12 0.19 1.24
C ALA A 35 -19.65 1.56 1.75
N ALA A 36 -19.75 2.61 0.94
CA ALA A 36 -19.35 3.97 1.32
C ALA A 36 -20.45 4.75 2.08
N ILE A 37 -21.69 4.28 2.05
CA ILE A 37 -22.80 4.90 2.79
C ILE A 37 -22.77 4.35 4.23
N PRO A 38 -22.85 5.20 5.27
CA PRO A 38 -22.93 4.73 6.65
C PRO A 38 -24.25 4.01 6.94
N GLY A 39 -24.27 2.68 6.84
CA GLY A 39 -25.42 1.80 7.12
C GLY A 39 -26.39 1.60 5.96
N PRO A 40 -27.50 0.87 6.18
CA PRO A 40 -28.46 0.51 5.14
C PRO A 40 -29.10 1.72 4.49
N ALA A 41 -29.24 1.75 3.15
CA ALA A 41 -29.67 2.88 2.36
C ALA A 41 -30.91 2.58 1.49
N LEU A 42 -31.72 3.60 1.21
CA LEU A 42 -32.84 3.48 0.28
C LEU A 42 -32.35 3.50 -1.18
N LEU A 43 -33.15 2.93 -2.08
CA LEU A 43 -32.87 2.91 -3.52
C LEU A 43 -32.49 4.30 -4.08
N GLY A 44 -33.22 5.35 -3.68
CA GLY A 44 -32.98 6.72 -4.14
C GLY A 44 -31.65 7.29 -3.67
N GLU A 45 -31.24 6.97 -2.44
CA GLU A 45 -29.95 7.37 -1.85
C GLU A 45 -28.79 6.74 -2.62
N ILE A 46 -28.88 5.41 -2.87
CA ILE A 46 -27.88 4.67 -3.64
C ILE A 46 -27.78 5.17 -5.08
N ALA A 47 -28.96 5.38 -5.73
CA ALA A 47 -29.02 5.86 -7.11
C ALA A 47 -28.36 7.24 -7.27
N LYS A 48 -28.65 8.15 -6.34
CA LYS A 48 -28.04 9.49 -6.28
C LYS A 48 -26.53 9.41 -6.08
N ALA A 49 -26.08 8.63 -5.11
CA ALA A 49 -24.64 8.47 -4.80
C ALA A 49 -23.88 7.80 -5.94
N ALA A 50 -24.49 6.82 -6.64
CA ALA A 50 -23.89 6.15 -7.79
C ALA A 50 -23.98 6.95 -9.11
N GLY A 51 -24.69 8.08 -9.16
CA GLY A 51 -24.92 8.82 -10.41
C GLY A 51 -25.75 8.06 -11.44
N LEU A 52 -26.69 7.19 -11.01
CA LEU A 52 -27.50 6.35 -11.87
C LEU A 52 -29.00 6.69 -11.71
N SER A 53 -29.81 6.36 -12.73
CA SER A 53 -31.28 6.44 -12.60
C SER A 53 -31.78 5.36 -11.63
N ALA A 54 -32.87 5.64 -10.89
CA ALA A 54 -33.49 4.70 -9.96
C ALA A 54 -33.88 3.37 -10.63
N SER A 55 -34.39 3.39 -11.84
CA SER A 55 -34.77 2.19 -12.61
C SER A 55 -33.52 1.33 -12.94
N ARG A 56 -32.42 1.97 -13.34
CA ARG A 56 -31.17 1.26 -13.63
C ARG A 56 -30.56 0.68 -12.36
N THR A 57 -30.52 1.44 -11.27
CA THR A 57 -30.04 1.00 -9.96
C THR A 57 -30.84 -0.19 -9.47
N HIS A 58 -32.18 -0.13 -9.49
CA HIS A 58 -33.04 -1.23 -9.08
C HIS A 58 -32.76 -2.53 -9.84
N ARG A 59 -32.62 -2.45 -11.18
CA ARG A 59 -32.31 -3.63 -12.00
C ARG A 59 -30.99 -4.29 -11.62
N PHE A 60 -29.96 -3.51 -11.33
CA PHE A 60 -28.67 -4.07 -10.91
C PHE A 60 -28.73 -4.61 -9.48
N LEU A 61 -29.39 -3.92 -8.55
CA LEU A 61 -29.58 -4.39 -7.18
C LEU A 61 -30.33 -5.72 -7.13
N SER A 62 -31.38 -5.90 -7.98
CA SER A 62 -32.10 -7.18 -8.08
C SER A 62 -31.16 -8.34 -8.48
N GLY A 63 -30.22 -8.11 -9.40
CA GLY A 63 -29.21 -9.12 -9.76
C GLY A 63 -28.20 -9.39 -8.62
N LEU A 64 -27.79 -8.34 -7.90
CA LEU A 64 -26.87 -8.48 -6.76
C LEU A 64 -27.53 -9.19 -5.58
N ILE A 65 -28.85 -9.01 -5.38
CA ILE A 65 -29.64 -9.74 -4.37
C ILE A 65 -29.68 -11.24 -4.70
N GLN A 66 -29.93 -11.60 -5.97
CA GLN A 66 -29.96 -13.01 -6.40
C GLN A 66 -28.62 -13.75 -6.13
N THR A 67 -27.52 -13.03 -6.11
CA THR A 67 -26.18 -13.58 -5.81
C THR A 67 -25.79 -13.46 -4.34
N GLY A 68 -26.64 -12.88 -3.48
CA GLY A 68 -26.35 -12.66 -2.06
C GLY A 68 -25.29 -11.58 -1.78
N LEU A 69 -24.86 -10.82 -2.81
CA LEU A 69 -23.91 -9.72 -2.67
C LEU A 69 -24.55 -8.45 -2.07
N VAL A 70 -25.88 -8.31 -2.20
CA VAL A 70 -26.69 -7.26 -1.58
C VAL A 70 -27.88 -7.94 -0.91
N GLU A 71 -28.35 -7.38 0.17
CA GLU A 71 -29.61 -7.77 0.80
C GLU A 71 -30.55 -6.58 0.90
N GLN A 72 -31.85 -6.84 0.93
CA GLN A 72 -32.88 -5.85 1.16
C GLN A 72 -33.71 -6.23 2.38
N ASN A 73 -33.80 -5.33 3.34
CA ASN A 73 -34.68 -5.50 4.47
C ASN A 73 -36.13 -5.30 4.02
N VAL A 74 -36.95 -6.34 4.11
CA VAL A 74 -38.35 -6.34 3.64
C VAL A 74 -39.26 -5.37 4.39
N ASN A 75 -38.95 -5.04 5.64
CA ASN A 75 -39.76 -4.16 6.47
C ASN A 75 -39.44 -2.67 6.20
N THR A 76 -38.19 -2.34 5.92
CA THR A 76 -37.71 -0.95 5.75
C THR A 76 -37.49 -0.57 4.29
N GLY A 77 -37.42 -1.56 3.39
CA GLY A 77 -37.07 -1.37 1.98
C GLY A 77 -35.61 -0.95 1.75
N ARG A 78 -34.78 -0.92 2.80
CA ARG A 78 -33.36 -0.51 2.71
C ARG A 78 -32.47 -1.64 2.24
N TYR A 79 -31.42 -1.28 1.51
CA TYR A 79 -30.41 -2.19 0.96
C TYR A 79 -29.12 -2.08 1.75
N ASP A 80 -28.44 -3.19 1.92
CA ASP A 80 -27.10 -3.30 2.53
C ASP A 80 -26.26 -4.35 1.81
N LEU A 81 -24.97 -4.46 2.17
CA LEU A 81 -24.10 -5.54 1.70
C LEU A 81 -24.59 -6.88 2.25
N GLY A 82 -24.72 -7.87 1.37
CA GLY A 82 -25.18 -9.21 1.72
C GLY A 82 -24.08 -10.09 2.30
N SER A 83 -24.47 -11.21 2.91
CA SER A 83 -23.56 -12.18 3.58
C SER A 83 -22.47 -12.74 2.67
N THR A 84 -22.73 -12.90 1.38
CA THR A 84 -21.74 -13.36 0.39
C THR A 84 -20.51 -12.43 0.33
N ILE A 85 -20.69 -11.11 0.56
CA ILE A 85 -19.55 -10.18 0.63
C ILE A 85 -18.62 -10.52 1.81
N VAL A 86 -19.21 -10.85 2.97
CA VAL A 86 -18.45 -11.24 4.17
C VAL A 86 -17.67 -12.53 3.90
N GLU A 87 -18.33 -13.54 3.33
CA GLU A 87 -17.69 -14.82 2.98
C GLU A 87 -16.51 -14.63 2.03
N LEU A 88 -16.72 -13.95 0.91
CA LEU A 88 -15.65 -13.68 -0.06
C LEU A 88 -14.52 -12.83 0.53
N GLY A 89 -14.85 -11.85 1.37
CA GLY A 89 -13.89 -11.02 2.08
C GLY A 89 -13.01 -11.84 3.03
N LEU A 90 -13.59 -12.72 3.83
CA LEU A 90 -12.86 -13.60 4.76
C LEU A 90 -11.94 -14.57 4.02
N ILE A 91 -12.40 -15.17 2.91
CA ILE A 91 -11.58 -16.04 2.06
C ILE A 91 -10.41 -15.24 1.46
N ALA A 92 -10.65 -14.04 0.97
CA ALA A 92 -9.62 -13.18 0.40
C ALA A 92 -8.57 -12.78 1.45
N LEU A 93 -9.01 -12.39 2.66
CA LEU A 93 -8.13 -12.07 3.78
C LEU A 93 -7.28 -13.27 4.20
N GLY A 94 -7.86 -14.47 4.30
CA GLY A 94 -7.13 -15.70 4.64
C GLY A 94 -6.07 -16.09 3.61
N ARG A 95 -6.15 -15.59 2.37
CA ARG A 95 -5.18 -15.80 1.29
C ARG A 95 -4.14 -14.67 1.20
N THR A 96 -4.29 -13.63 2.02
CA THR A 96 -3.42 -12.44 1.95
C THR A 96 -2.15 -12.70 2.75
N ASP A 97 -1.01 -12.78 2.06
CA ASP A 97 0.32 -12.84 2.64
C ASP A 97 1.03 -11.49 2.38
N ALA A 98 1.06 -10.65 3.41
CA ALA A 98 1.63 -9.31 3.32
C ALA A 98 3.14 -9.34 2.99
N VAL A 99 3.89 -10.33 3.53
CA VAL A 99 5.33 -10.47 3.29
C VAL A 99 5.60 -10.89 1.86
N LYS A 100 4.81 -11.84 1.32
CA LYS A 100 4.92 -12.26 -0.09
C LYS A 100 4.65 -11.08 -1.04
N PHE A 101 3.53 -10.38 -0.85
CA PHE A 101 3.20 -9.21 -1.69
C PHE A 101 4.22 -8.08 -1.54
N GLY A 102 4.74 -7.89 -0.32
CA GLY A 102 5.81 -6.94 -0.04
C GLY A 102 7.11 -7.31 -0.75
N SER A 103 7.47 -8.60 -0.79
CA SER A 103 8.66 -9.09 -1.49
C SER A 103 8.58 -8.85 -2.99
N ASP A 104 7.43 -9.13 -3.61
CA ASP A 104 7.21 -8.85 -5.04
C ASP A 104 7.35 -7.34 -5.34
N ALA A 105 6.75 -6.49 -4.48
CA ALA A 105 6.83 -5.04 -4.61
C ALA A 105 8.26 -4.51 -4.40
N LEU A 106 9.06 -5.19 -3.58
CA LEU A 106 10.43 -4.81 -3.28
C LEU A 106 11.34 -4.93 -4.52
N VAL A 107 11.18 -6.00 -5.30
CA VAL A 107 11.90 -6.19 -6.57
C VAL A 107 11.63 -5.02 -7.52
N ALA A 108 10.36 -4.69 -7.75
CA ALA A 108 9.98 -3.58 -8.62
C ALA A 108 10.49 -2.22 -8.10
N LEU A 109 10.50 -2.01 -6.78
CA LEU A 109 11.04 -0.80 -6.16
C LEU A 109 12.55 -0.67 -6.39
N THR A 110 13.30 -1.78 -6.25
CA THR A 110 14.75 -1.83 -6.51
C THR A 110 15.05 -1.57 -7.98
N GLU A 111 14.32 -2.18 -8.90
CA GLU A 111 14.47 -1.96 -10.34
C GLU A 111 14.24 -0.50 -10.73
N ALA A 112 13.17 0.11 -10.19
CA ALA A 112 12.81 1.50 -10.49
C ALA A 112 13.80 2.53 -9.93
N THR A 113 14.41 2.25 -8.76
CA THR A 113 15.28 3.23 -8.07
C THR A 113 16.77 2.93 -8.21
N GLY A 114 17.15 1.68 -8.47
CA GLY A 114 18.53 1.20 -8.43
C GLY A 114 19.14 1.16 -7.02
N LEU A 115 18.36 1.50 -5.98
CA LEU A 115 18.79 1.52 -4.59
C LEU A 115 18.56 0.17 -3.91
N VAL A 116 19.27 -0.10 -2.82
CA VAL A 116 18.98 -1.24 -1.95
C VAL A 116 17.61 -1.00 -1.31
N SER A 117 16.70 -1.96 -1.41
CA SER A 117 15.40 -1.88 -0.78
C SER A 117 15.21 -2.95 0.29
N LEU A 118 14.47 -2.60 1.35
CA LEU A 118 14.23 -3.42 2.53
C LEU A 118 12.74 -3.56 2.79
N LEU A 119 12.35 -4.73 3.27
CA LEU A 119 11.04 -5.01 3.84
C LEU A 119 11.21 -5.42 5.30
N SER A 120 10.49 -4.77 6.19
CA SER A 120 10.59 -5.03 7.62
C SER A 120 9.20 -5.15 8.24
N THR A 121 9.09 -5.98 9.28
CA THR A 121 7.88 -6.14 10.10
C THR A 121 8.21 -5.93 11.58
N TRP A 122 7.17 -5.83 12.43
CA TRP A 122 7.36 -5.82 13.86
C TRP A 122 7.50 -7.25 14.37
N GLY A 123 8.67 -7.62 14.86
CA GLY A 123 8.97 -8.92 15.46
C GLY A 123 9.00 -8.87 16.99
N SER A 124 9.34 -9.99 17.63
CA SER A 124 9.39 -10.13 19.09
C SER A 124 10.34 -9.12 19.76
N ASN A 125 11.39 -8.72 19.04
CA ASN A 125 12.43 -7.81 19.53
C ASN A 125 12.42 -6.45 18.81
N GLY A 126 11.29 -6.04 18.24
CA GLY A 126 11.15 -4.77 17.55
C GLY A 126 11.22 -4.89 16.02
N PRO A 127 11.53 -3.79 15.31
CA PRO A 127 11.61 -3.76 13.87
C PRO A 127 12.57 -4.81 13.33
N THR A 128 12.09 -5.76 12.54
CA THR A 128 12.86 -6.91 12.04
C THR A 128 12.88 -6.91 10.51
N LEU A 129 14.08 -6.98 9.94
CA LEU A 129 14.28 -7.12 8.50
C LEU A 129 13.84 -8.51 8.05
N VAL A 130 12.85 -8.62 7.18
CA VAL A 130 12.34 -9.91 6.67
C VAL A 130 12.78 -10.21 5.25
N LYS A 131 13.04 -9.17 4.45
CA LYS A 131 13.53 -9.31 3.08
C LYS A 131 14.33 -8.08 2.67
N TRP A 132 15.30 -8.27 1.76
CA TRP A 132 15.98 -7.15 1.11
C TRP A 132 16.31 -7.52 -0.34
N GLU A 133 16.39 -6.49 -1.20
CA GLU A 133 16.80 -6.64 -2.59
C GLU A 133 18.05 -5.79 -2.84
N PRO A 134 19.09 -6.38 -3.45
CA PRO A 134 20.33 -5.68 -3.72
C PRO A 134 20.13 -4.66 -4.84
N GLY A 135 20.49 -3.40 -4.56
CA GLY A 135 20.56 -2.35 -5.58
C GLY A 135 21.89 -2.42 -6.37
N ARG A 136 22.09 -1.42 -7.23
CA ARG A 136 23.32 -1.32 -8.06
C ARG A 136 24.59 -1.14 -7.24
N LEU A 137 24.49 -0.66 -5.99
CA LEU A 137 25.62 -0.41 -5.07
C LEU A 137 25.71 -1.49 -3.96
N GLN A 138 25.79 -2.75 -4.34
CA GLN A 138 25.73 -3.90 -3.43
C GLN A 138 26.81 -3.93 -2.33
N ALA A 139 27.98 -3.35 -2.55
CA ALA A 139 29.14 -3.55 -1.69
C ALA A 139 29.12 -2.81 -0.34
N ALA A 140 28.23 -1.83 -0.16
CA ALA A 140 28.28 -0.93 0.99
C ALA A 140 27.39 -1.36 2.18
N VAL A 141 26.45 -2.30 1.98
CA VAL A 141 25.44 -2.62 3.01
C VAL A 141 25.47 -4.13 3.32
N ARG A 142 25.95 -4.47 4.53
CA ARG A 142 25.84 -5.84 5.03
C ARG A 142 24.51 -6.03 5.74
N LEU A 143 23.54 -6.61 5.04
CA LEU A 143 22.21 -6.90 5.55
C LEU A 143 22.04 -8.40 5.80
N ARG A 144 21.29 -8.74 6.85
CA ARG A 144 20.87 -10.10 7.16
C ARG A 144 19.41 -10.10 7.50
N GLU A 145 18.63 -10.96 6.86
CA GLU A 145 17.25 -11.25 7.25
C GLU A 145 17.24 -11.73 8.70
N GLY A 146 16.23 -11.34 9.46
CA GLY A 146 16.13 -11.56 10.90
C GLY A 146 16.86 -10.53 11.78
N ARG A 147 17.63 -9.59 11.21
CA ARG A 147 18.27 -8.50 11.98
C ARG A 147 17.21 -7.54 12.52
N ASN A 148 17.35 -7.16 13.79
CA ASN A 148 16.60 -6.06 14.39
C ASN A 148 17.19 -4.71 14.00
N LEU A 149 16.32 -3.73 13.79
CA LEU A 149 16.66 -2.36 13.40
C LEU A 149 16.27 -1.41 14.53
N PRO A 150 17.18 -0.53 15.01
CA PRO A 150 16.87 0.42 16.08
C PRO A 150 15.72 1.37 15.71
N LEU A 151 14.91 1.75 16.73
CA LEU A 151 13.78 2.66 16.60
C LEU A 151 14.22 4.11 16.32
N LEU A 152 15.26 4.56 16.99
CA LEU A 152 15.66 5.97 17.00
C LEU A 152 16.59 6.35 15.87
N THR A 153 17.47 5.42 15.45
CA THR A 153 18.60 5.72 14.53
C THR A 153 18.38 5.24 13.11
N THR A 154 17.33 4.44 12.84
CA THR A 154 17.01 3.97 11.49
C THR A 154 15.73 4.59 10.94
N ALA A 155 15.68 4.82 9.62
CA ALA A 155 14.47 5.28 8.94
C ALA A 155 13.29 4.32 9.17
N THR A 156 13.54 3.01 9.08
CA THR A 156 12.57 1.94 9.34
C THR A 156 12.03 2.01 10.77
N GLY A 157 12.92 2.10 11.76
CA GLY A 157 12.53 2.18 13.17
C GLY A 157 11.66 3.40 13.47
N ARG A 158 12.00 4.55 12.88
CA ARG A 158 11.22 5.79 13.02
C ARG A 158 9.79 5.68 12.47
N VAL A 159 9.58 4.90 11.40
CA VAL A 159 8.22 4.60 10.91
C VAL A 159 7.45 3.73 11.90
N PHE A 160 8.06 2.67 12.44
CA PHE A 160 7.42 1.88 13.52
C PHE A 160 7.14 2.74 14.74
N LEU A 161 8.11 3.54 15.17
CA LEU A 161 7.96 4.47 16.30
C LEU A 161 6.79 5.42 16.09
N ALA A 162 6.56 5.92 14.87
CA ALA A 162 5.49 6.85 14.56
C ALA A 162 4.09 6.21 14.59
N HIS A 163 3.95 4.96 14.15
CA HIS A 163 2.65 4.35 13.87
C HIS A 163 2.19 3.32 14.90
N LEU A 164 3.11 2.70 15.65
CA LEU A 164 2.75 1.76 16.70
C LEU A 164 2.46 2.44 18.04
N SER A 165 1.81 1.68 18.94
CA SER A 165 1.53 2.11 20.31
C SER A 165 2.82 2.25 21.12
N LEU A 166 3.00 3.38 21.80
CA LEU A 166 4.13 3.55 22.72
C LEU A 166 4.16 2.50 23.82
N LYS A 167 2.99 1.99 24.25
CA LYS A 167 2.89 0.94 25.27
C LYS A 167 3.60 -0.33 24.83
N GLU A 168 3.41 -0.74 23.58
CA GLU A 168 4.03 -1.95 23.01
C GLU A 168 5.55 -1.81 22.82
N MET A 169 6.00 -0.60 22.50
CA MET A 169 7.42 -0.32 22.24
C MET A 169 8.22 0.09 23.49
N ARG A 170 7.53 0.35 24.61
CA ARG A 170 8.13 0.98 25.78
C ARG A 170 9.44 0.33 26.26
N PRO A 171 9.52 -1.00 26.44
CA PRO A 171 10.75 -1.63 26.91
C PRO A 171 11.94 -1.41 25.94
N LEU A 172 11.69 -1.51 24.64
CA LEU A 172 12.72 -1.32 23.61
C LEU A 172 13.12 0.17 23.52
N LEU A 173 12.15 1.07 23.51
CA LEU A 173 12.39 2.52 23.44
C LEU A 173 13.18 3.02 24.64
N ASP A 174 12.83 2.58 25.85
CA ASP A 174 13.54 3.00 27.07
C ASP A 174 14.99 2.49 27.09
N ALA A 175 15.23 1.27 26.59
CA ALA A 175 16.58 0.71 26.43
C ALA A 175 17.41 1.50 25.40
N GLU A 176 16.82 1.82 24.24
CA GLU A 176 17.49 2.60 23.20
C GLU A 176 17.76 4.05 23.65
N LEU A 177 16.82 4.71 24.34
CA LEU A 177 17.03 6.04 24.91
C LEU A 177 18.16 6.04 25.91
N LYS A 178 18.23 5.05 26.80
CA LYS A 178 19.31 4.91 27.77
C LYS A 178 20.67 4.75 27.07
N ALA A 179 20.75 3.89 26.07
CA ALA A 179 22.01 3.68 25.30
C ALA A 179 22.37 4.95 24.52
N HIS A 180 21.41 5.57 23.82
CA HIS A 180 21.63 6.78 23.04
C HIS A 180 22.14 7.94 23.93
N ASN A 181 21.52 8.13 25.09
CA ASN A 181 21.83 9.25 26.00
C ASN A 181 23.17 9.04 26.74
N ALA A 182 23.67 7.79 26.83
CA ALA A 182 24.98 7.52 27.41
C ALA A 182 26.14 7.99 26.51
N ASP A 183 25.95 7.94 25.18
CA ASP A 183 27.04 8.15 24.21
C ASP A 183 26.98 9.49 23.48
N LYS A 184 25.93 10.29 23.68
CA LYS A 184 25.72 11.53 22.90
C LYS A 184 25.70 12.78 23.75
N ALA A 185 26.33 13.84 23.24
CA ALA A 185 26.38 15.18 23.89
C ALA A 185 25.01 15.82 24.10
N ARG A 186 23.99 15.39 23.36
CA ARG A 186 22.58 15.81 23.53
C ARG A 186 21.70 14.61 23.77
N ALA A 187 21.17 14.51 24.99
CA ALA A 187 20.18 13.49 25.35
C ALA A 187 18.86 13.73 24.65
N LEU A 188 18.25 12.66 24.15
CA LEU A 188 16.86 12.69 23.65
C LEU A 188 15.88 12.60 24.81
N SER A 189 14.93 13.52 24.83
CA SER A 189 13.82 13.54 25.78
C SER A 189 12.57 12.86 25.17
N THR A 190 11.55 12.64 26.00
CA THR A 190 10.23 12.17 25.53
C THR A 190 9.58 13.16 24.55
N THR A 191 9.87 14.47 24.71
CA THR A 191 9.39 15.49 23.77
C THR A 191 10.06 15.37 22.42
N ASP A 192 11.36 15.06 22.36
CA ASP A 192 12.08 14.84 21.08
C ASP A 192 11.53 13.59 20.38
N VAL A 193 11.24 12.52 21.13
CA VAL A 193 10.60 11.31 20.58
C VAL A 193 9.23 11.62 19.99
N GLN A 194 8.43 12.44 20.70
CA GLN A 194 7.10 12.83 20.19
C GLN A 194 7.23 13.70 18.93
N ALA A 195 8.14 14.64 18.90
CA ALA A 195 8.41 15.48 17.73
C ALA A 195 8.83 14.63 16.52
N LEU A 196 9.68 13.61 16.72
CA LEU A 196 10.09 12.68 15.69
C LEU A 196 8.90 11.86 15.15
N ARG A 197 7.99 11.38 16.00
CA ARG A 197 6.77 10.69 15.63
C ARG A 197 5.87 11.56 14.76
N ASP A 198 5.64 12.80 15.18
CA ASP A 198 4.76 13.74 14.50
C ASP A 198 5.34 14.17 13.14
N GLU A 199 6.66 14.33 13.06
CA GLU A 199 7.34 14.60 11.80
C GLU A 199 7.14 13.45 10.79
N VAL A 200 7.38 12.20 11.19
CA VAL A 200 7.18 11.04 10.32
C VAL A 200 5.73 10.92 9.86
N ARG A 201 4.76 11.13 10.75
CA ARG A 201 3.32 11.11 10.39
C ARG A 201 2.96 12.22 9.41
N ARG A 202 3.48 13.43 9.60
CA ARG A 202 3.23 14.57 8.72
C ARG A 202 3.82 14.36 7.33
N ARG A 203 5.05 13.87 7.24
CA ARG A 203 5.75 13.60 5.98
C ARG A 203 5.28 12.33 5.31
N GLY A 204 4.87 11.31 6.09
CA GLY A 204 4.56 9.97 5.64
C GLY A 204 5.79 9.11 5.37
N VAL A 205 6.99 9.60 5.73
CA VAL A 205 8.26 8.88 5.60
C VAL A 205 9.13 9.08 6.84
N GLY A 206 9.84 8.03 7.24
CA GLY A 206 10.98 8.10 8.14
C GLY A 206 12.26 8.34 7.35
N GLN A 207 13.22 9.02 7.98
CA GLN A 207 14.54 9.30 7.42
C GLN A 207 15.63 8.98 8.43
N SER A 208 16.81 8.57 7.94
CA SER A 208 18.05 8.52 8.74
C SER A 208 19.25 8.82 7.84
N SER A 209 20.32 9.42 8.42
CA SER A 209 21.52 9.77 7.66
C SER A 209 22.74 9.68 8.56
N GLY A 210 23.42 8.55 8.53
CA GLY A 210 24.68 8.31 9.24
C GLY A 210 24.53 7.95 10.72
N GLU A 211 23.31 7.97 11.28
CA GLU A 211 23.10 7.75 12.73
C GLU A 211 23.38 6.30 13.14
N GLU A 212 22.93 5.33 12.36
CA GLU A 212 23.15 3.89 12.61
C GLU A 212 24.39 3.37 11.91
N ASN A 213 24.60 3.77 10.66
CA ASN A 213 25.73 3.36 9.84
C ASN A 213 26.34 4.61 9.20
N PRO A 214 27.55 5.03 9.65
CA PRO A 214 28.24 6.14 9.03
C PRO A 214 28.41 5.94 7.52
N GLY A 215 28.06 6.94 6.73
CA GLY A 215 28.12 6.89 5.27
C GLY A 215 26.84 6.40 4.57
N LEU A 216 25.83 5.90 5.30
CA LEU A 216 24.55 5.47 4.74
C LEU A 216 23.43 6.45 5.03
N THR A 217 22.52 6.61 4.08
CA THR A 217 21.25 7.32 4.25
C THR A 217 20.11 6.41 3.85
N ALA A 218 18.95 6.60 4.50
CA ALA A 218 17.77 5.80 4.26
C ALA A 218 16.49 6.62 4.34
N VAL A 219 15.48 6.17 3.59
CA VAL A 219 14.09 6.61 3.70
C VAL A 219 13.19 5.38 3.84
N ALA A 220 12.09 5.51 4.59
CA ALA A 220 11.18 4.40 4.86
C ALA A 220 9.73 4.87 4.81
N ALA A 221 8.83 4.03 4.28
CA ALA A 221 7.41 4.29 4.17
C ALA A 221 6.58 3.18 4.83
N PRO A 222 5.45 3.52 5.49
CA PRO A 222 4.56 2.56 6.12
C PRO A 222 3.68 1.83 5.10
N VAL A 223 3.36 0.58 5.40
CA VAL A 223 2.37 -0.24 4.69
C VAL A 223 1.31 -0.69 5.67
N PHE A 224 0.05 -0.44 5.35
CA PHE A 224 -1.09 -0.68 6.23
C PHE A 224 -1.96 -1.84 5.72
N ASP A 225 -2.62 -2.53 6.66
CA ASP A 225 -3.61 -3.57 6.37
C ASP A 225 -5.04 -3.00 6.26
N HIS A 226 -6.02 -3.91 6.09
CA HIS A 226 -7.45 -3.60 5.97
C HIS A 226 -8.07 -2.97 7.23
N GLU A 227 -7.42 -3.08 8.39
CA GLU A 227 -7.82 -2.39 9.62
C GLU A 227 -7.11 -1.04 9.82
N GLY A 228 -6.23 -0.65 8.87
CA GLY A 228 -5.40 0.55 8.96
C GLY A 228 -4.23 0.40 9.94
N ARG A 229 -3.84 -0.83 10.30
CA ARG A 229 -2.70 -1.09 11.17
C ARG A 229 -1.43 -1.20 10.34
N LEU A 230 -0.33 -0.68 10.88
CA LEU A 230 1.00 -0.84 10.30
C LEU A 230 1.42 -2.31 10.35
N VAL A 231 1.62 -2.95 9.19
CA VAL A 231 2.03 -4.37 9.08
C VAL A 231 3.43 -4.54 8.54
N LEU A 232 3.85 -3.67 7.62
CA LEU A 232 5.17 -3.69 7.02
C LEU A 232 5.73 -2.27 6.89
N VAL A 233 7.03 -2.18 6.78
CA VAL A 233 7.74 -0.95 6.39
C VAL A 233 8.64 -1.27 5.22
N MET A 234 8.51 -0.50 4.14
CA MET A 234 9.41 -0.54 2.98
C MET A 234 10.45 0.58 3.12
N SER A 235 11.71 0.28 2.79
CA SER A 235 12.77 1.27 2.93
C SER A 235 13.72 1.23 1.73
N LEU A 236 14.31 2.39 1.41
CA LEU A 236 15.42 2.53 0.47
C LEU A 236 16.67 2.94 1.24
N VAL A 237 17.80 2.33 0.89
CA VAL A 237 19.10 2.61 1.50
C VAL A 237 20.14 2.88 0.42
N GLY A 238 20.97 3.87 0.63
CA GLY A 238 22.08 4.21 -0.25
C GLY A 238 23.20 4.94 0.49
N ILE A 239 24.27 5.27 -0.22
CA ILE A 239 25.39 6.05 0.31
C ILE A 239 24.97 7.52 0.42
N ILE A 240 25.37 8.20 1.47
CA ILE A 240 25.11 9.65 1.65
C ILE A 240 25.60 10.41 0.42
N GLY A 241 24.73 11.25 -0.14
CA GLY A 241 25.00 12.03 -1.34
C GLY A 241 24.72 11.32 -2.68
N THR A 242 24.41 10.02 -2.70
CA THR A 242 24.07 9.31 -3.94
C THR A 242 22.61 9.44 -4.36
N PHE A 243 21.72 9.76 -3.43
CA PHE A 243 20.32 10.10 -3.73
C PHE A 243 19.76 11.11 -2.72
N SER A 244 18.74 11.83 -3.14
CA SER A 244 18.06 12.81 -2.30
C SER A 244 16.97 12.15 -1.47
N THR A 245 16.93 12.49 -0.16
CA THR A 245 15.89 12.03 0.78
C THR A 245 14.79 13.08 1.00
N LYS A 246 14.75 14.15 0.20
CA LYS A 246 13.69 15.15 0.25
C LYS A 246 12.35 14.54 -0.20
N ASP A 247 11.25 15.08 0.32
CA ASP A 247 9.90 14.53 0.07
C ASP A 247 9.50 14.55 -1.41
N ASP A 248 10.01 15.51 -2.19
CA ASP A 248 9.78 15.68 -3.62
C ASP A 248 10.76 14.90 -4.50
N ALA A 249 11.78 14.28 -3.92
CA ALA A 249 12.77 13.50 -4.66
C ALA A 249 12.15 12.24 -5.29
N GLU A 250 12.58 11.91 -6.51
CA GLU A 250 12.04 10.79 -7.28
C GLU A 250 12.07 9.45 -6.51
N PRO A 251 13.18 9.03 -5.85
CA PRO A 251 13.18 7.77 -5.10
C PRO A 251 12.18 7.75 -3.94
N VAL A 252 11.98 8.89 -3.25
CA VAL A 252 11.00 9.01 -2.16
C VAL A 252 9.58 8.91 -2.68
N ARG A 253 9.28 9.56 -3.81
CA ARG A 253 7.96 9.48 -4.46
C ARG A 253 7.65 8.05 -4.92
N ILE A 254 8.62 7.36 -5.53
CA ILE A 254 8.47 5.96 -5.96
C ILE A 254 8.22 5.06 -4.73
N LEU A 255 9.01 5.19 -3.66
CA LEU A 255 8.82 4.44 -2.41
C LEU A 255 7.41 4.62 -1.85
N LEU A 256 6.96 5.87 -1.72
CA LEU A 256 5.64 6.18 -1.19
C LEU A 256 4.51 5.63 -2.07
N ALA A 257 4.62 5.76 -3.40
CA ALA A 257 3.63 5.22 -4.33
C ALA A 257 3.56 3.68 -4.25
N THR A 258 4.71 3.01 -4.13
CA THR A 258 4.79 1.55 -3.98
C THR A 258 4.18 1.09 -2.65
N ALA A 259 4.49 1.76 -1.54
CA ALA A 259 3.92 1.46 -0.23
C ALA A 259 2.41 1.68 -0.19
N ASP A 260 1.90 2.77 -0.79
CA ASP A 260 0.48 3.06 -0.92
C ASP A 260 -0.24 2.02 -1.81
N GLN A 261 0.38 1.58 -2.91
CA GLN A 261 -0.16 0.53 -3.77
C GLN A 261 -0.23 -0.81 -3.04
N LEU A 262 0.82 -1.18 -2.31
CA LEU A 262 0.84 -2.38 -1.49
C LEU A 262 -0.23 -2.32 -0.40
N SER A 263 -0.37 -1.19 0.31
CA SER A 263 -1.42 -0.99 1.32
C SER A 263 -2.82 -1.17 0.74
N ARG A 264 -3.09 -0.59 -0.44
CA ARG A 264 -4.37 -0.82 -1.16
C ARG A 264 -4.59 -2.29 -1.50
N ARG A 265 -3.54 -3.01 -1.91
CA ARG A 265 -3.63 -4.46 -2.18
C ARG A 265 -3.93 -5.26 -0.92
N LEU A 266 -3.48 -4.79 0.25
CA LEU A 266 -3.78 -5.37 1.57
C LEU A 266 -5.13 -4.90 2.14
N GLY A 267 -5.91 -4.13 1.37
CA GLY A 267 -7.25 -3.68 1.75
C GLY A 267 -7.28 -2.42 2.62
N ALA A 268 -6.17 -1.70 2.76
CA ALA A 268 -6.10 -0.53 3.62
C ALA A 268 -7.19 0.53 3.31
N PRO A 269 -7.81 1.14 4.34
CA PRO A 269 -8.79 2.21 4.18
C PRO A 269 -8.19 3.43 3.49
N GLN A 270 -8.98 4.14 2.67
CA GLN A 270 -8.53 5.37 2.00
C GLN A 270 -8.06 6.46 2.98
N SER A 271 -8.54 6.45 4.22
CA SER A 271 -8.15 7.42 5.26
C SER A 271 -6.67 7.32 5.67
N VAL A 272 -6.03 6.16 5.51
CA VAL A 272 -4.61 5.95 5.86
C VAL A 272 -3.69 5.93 4.64
N VAL A 273 -4.24 5.69 3.44
CA VAL A 273 -3.49 5.66 2.18
C VAL A 273 -3.66 7.01 1.48
N ARG A 274 -2.58 7.73 1.26
CA ARG A 274 -2.60 8.98 0.50
C ARG A 274 -2.76 8.68 -0.98
N ASP A 275 -3.68 9.38 -1.68
CA ASP A 275 -3.81 9.22 -3.12
C ASP A 275 -2.62 9.90 -3.84
N ARG A 276 -1.63 9.09 -4.17
CA ARG A 276 -0.43 9.50 -4.92
C ARG A 276 -0.35 8.80 -6.28
N SER A 277 -1.45 8.24 -6.75
CA SER A 277 -1.52 7.44 -7.99
C SER A 277 -1.12 8.17 -9.28
N ALA A 278 -1.03 9.50 -9.25
CA ALA A 278 -0.56 10.30 -10.39
C ALA A 278 0.95 10.20 -10.67
N VAL A 279 1.74 9.51 -9.83
CA VAL A 279 3.20 9.62 -9.83
C VAL A 279 3.93 8.44 -10.46
N VAL A 280 3.41 7.22 -10.43
CA VAL A 280 4.15 6.04 -10.98
C VAL A 280 3.19 4.94 -11.45
N SER A 281 3.22 4.64 -12.75
CA SER A 281 2.76 3.36 -13.29
C SER A 281 3.91 2.36 -13.16
N VAL A 282 4.10 1.74 -12.00
CA VAL A 282 4.95 0.55 -11.89
C VAL A 282 4.10 -0.64 -12.32
N PRO A 283 4.44 -1.33 -13.43
CA PRO A 283 3.70 -2.50 -13.86
C PRO A 283 3.95 -3.63 -12.84
N VAL A 284 2.95 -3.91 -12.03
CA VAL A 284 2.93 -5.17 -11.28
C VAL A 284 2.68 -6.26 -12.30
N GLN A 285 3.70 -7.06 -12.61
CA GLN A 285 3.53 -8.29 -13.37
C GLN A 285 2.58 -9.19 -12.56
N THR A 286 1.38 -9.36 -13.08
CA THR A 286 0.52 -10.48 -12.68
C THR A 286 1.25 -11.74 -13.12
N ALA A 287 1.71 -12.55 -12.17
CA ALA A 287 2.20 -13.90 -12.47
C ALA A 287 1.06 -14.64 -13.16
N ASP A 288 1.21 -14.87 -14.45
CA ASP A 288 0.34 -15.78 -15.19
C ASP A 288 0.47 -17.15 -14.54
N ALA A 289 -0.65 -17.65 -14.04
CA ALA A 289 -0.80 -19.02 -13.61
C ALA A 289 -0.68 -19.91 -14.86
N THR A 290 0.43 -20.63 -14.95
CA THR A 290 0.57 -21.83 -15.79
C THR A 290 0.27 -23.04 -14.93
#